data_1e4959e1ee94913dab57e47a51db8752
#
_entry.id   1e4959e1ee94913dab57e47a51db8752
#
_cell.length_a   1.000
_cell.length_b   1.000
_cell.length_c   1.000
_cell.angle_alpha   90.00
_cell.angle_beta   90.00
_cell.angle_gamma   90.00
#
_symmetry.space_group_name_H-M   'P 1'
#
loop_
_entity.id
_entity.type
_entity.pdbx_description
1 polymer ?
#
loop_
_entity_poly.entity_id
_entity_poly.type
_entity_poly.pdbx_seq_one_letter_code
_entity_poly.pdbx_strand_id
1 'polypeptide(L)'
;TQGLLLALFYEIYNIYQGHAVQERIPKSRKEDLFERFIRAVSESYKEERSVSYYADKMFLTAKHLSTVVKEISGKTAGECLVVLEAKALLKSSELSIQEIADELHFANQSFFGKYFKHHTGMSPKEYRRQ
;
A
#
# COMPACT_ATOMS: atom_id res chain seq x y z
N THR A 1 8.30 -12.50 7.04
CA THR A 1 7.45 -12.80 8.18
C THR A 1 6.39 -11.75 8.38
N GLN A 2 5.40 -12.06 9.16
CA GLN A 2 4.28 -11.17 9.34
C GLN A 2 4.68 -9.86 10.03
N GLY A 3 5.57 -9.90 10.97
CA GLY A 3 6.03 -8.70 11.65
C GLY A 3 6.76 -7.75 10.72
N LEU A 4 7.56 -8.30 9.82
CA LEU A 4 8.29 -7.48 8.86
C LEU A 4 7.35 -6.81 7.87
N LEU A 5 6.34 -7.54 7.40
CA LEU A 5 5.36 -6.95 6.49
C LEU A 5 4.59 -5.83 7.14
N LEU A 6 4.18 -6.01 8.37
CA LEU A 6 3.46 -4.98 9.10
C LEU A 6 4.33 -3.72 9.24
N ALA A 7 5.61 -3.89 9.54
CA ALA A 7 6.53 -2.76 9.65
C ALA A 7 6.64 -1.99 8.34
N LEU A 8 6.68 -2.71 7.19
CA LEU A 8 6.75 -2.05 5.89
C LEU A 8 5.50 -1.22 5.61
N PHE A 9 4.32 -1.74 5.94
CA PHE A 9 3.08 -1.01 5.73
C PHE A 9 3.01 0.23 6.62
N TYR A 10 3.43 0.12 7.88
CA TYR A 10 3.45 1.27 8.79
C TYR A 10 4.45 2.33 8.36
N GLU A 11 5.57 1.92 7.75
CA GLU A 11 6.54 2.87 7.24
C GLU A 11 5.91 3.75 6.15
N ILE A 12 5.10 3.14 5.27
CA ILE A 12 4.41 3.88 4.23
C ILE A 12 3.40 4.84 4.84
N TYR A 13 2.68 4.39 5.84
CA TYR A 13 1.71 5.23 6.54
C TYR A 13 2.40 6.45 7.14
N ASN A 14 3.53 6.26 7.78
CA ASN A 14 4.27 7.36 8.39
C ASN A 14 4.74 8.39 7.37
N ILE A 15 5.10 7.93 6.17
CA ILE A 15 5.49 8.86 5.11
C ILE A 15 4.31 9.76 4.74
N TYR A 16 3.11 9.19 4.66
CA TYR A 16 1.95 9.98 4.31
C TYR A 16 1.55 10.92 5.44
N GLN A 17 1.92 10.63 6.67
CA GLN A 17 1.62 11.51 7.77
C GLN A 17 2.54 12.73 7.77
N GLY A 18 3.63 12.65 7.02
CA GLY A 18 4.45 13.82 6.92
C GLY A 18 5.17 14.20 8.15
N HIS A 19 5.71 13.41 8.87
CA HIS A 19 6.54 13.79 9.95
C HIS A 19 5.83 14.49 11.00
N ALA A 20 4.68 14.67 10.93
CA ALA A 20 4.07 15.55 11.80
C ALA A 20 3.98 14.95 13.10
N VAL A 21 4.26 14.17 13.16
CA VAL A 21 4.26 13.61 14.13
C VAL A 21 4.36 13.90 15.37
N GLN A 22 4.94 14.40 15.61
CA GLN A 22 5.36 14.56 16.69
C GLN A 22 4.45 14.70 17.66
N GLU A 23 3.71 15.11 17.61
CA GLU A 23 3.17 15.42 18.66
C GLU A 23 2.01 14.83 19.02
N ARG A 24 1.47 14.74 19.65
CA ARG A 24 0.40 14.39 20.26
C ARG A 24 -0.82 14.94 19.63
N ILE A 25 -0.86 15.30 18.43
CA ILE A 25 -2.05 15.79 17.74
C ILE A 25 -2.96 14.59 17.58
N PRO A 26 -4.19 14.65 18.03
CA PRO A 26 -5.10 13.52 17.88
C PRO A 26 -5.32 13.21 16.41
N LYS A 27 -5.38 11.96 16.05
CA LYS A 27 -5.62 11.56 14.68
C LYS A 27 -7.05 11.94 14.30
N SER A 28 -7.22 12.45 13.10
CA SER A 28 -8.54 12.70 12.58
C SER A 28 -9.22 11.36 12.31
N ARG A 29 -10.54 11.38 12.15
CA ARG A 29 -11.25 10.16 11.80
C ARG A 29 -10.74 9.58 10.50
N LYS A 30 -10.41 10.42 9.52
CA LYS A 30 -9.90 9.95 8.23
C LYS A 30 -8.55 9.28 8.39
N GLU A 31 -7.69 9.84 9.20
CA GLU A 31 -6.39 9.24 9.46
C GLU A 31 -6.53 7.90 10.15
N ASP A 32 -7.47 7.79 11.09
CA ASP A 32 -7.73 6.53 11.75
C ASP A 32 -8.25 5.49 10.77
N LEU A 33 -9.16 5.87 9.89
CA LEU A 33 -9.67 4.96 8.87
C LEU A 33 -8.56 4.50 7.93
N PHE A 34 -7.67 5.42 7.54
CA PHE A 34 -6.57 5.07 6.66
C PHE A 34 -5.62 4.08 7.35
N GLU A 35 -5.31 4.32 8.62
CA GLU A 35 -4.46 3.40 9.38
C GLU A 35 -5.09 2.01 9.47
N ARG A 36 -6.38 1.95 9.71
CA ARG A 36 -7.10 0.68 9.76
C ARG A 36 -7.09 -0.03 8.42
N PHE A 37 -7.19 0.74 7.33
CA PHE A 37 -7.11 0.19 5.98
C PHE A 37 -5.72 -0.45 5.75
N ILE A 38 -4.65 0.28 6.08
CA ILE A 38 -3.30 -0.23 5.91
C ILE A 38 -3.10 -1.51 6.73
N ARG A 39 -3.63 -1.54 7.96
CA ARG A 39 -3.52 -2.71 8.81
C ARG A 39 -4.26 -3.91 8.20
N ALA A 40 -5.47 -3.67 7.70
CA ALA A 40 -6.25 -4.74 7.07
C ALA A 40 -5.54 -5.30 5.83
N VAL A 41 -4.96 -4.42 5.02
CA VAL A 41 -4.22 -4.84 3.84
C VAL A 41 -3.01 -5.68 4.24
N SER A 42 -2.29 -5.27 5.30
CA SER A 42 -1.11 -6.02 5.72
C SER A 42 -1.46 -7.44 6.18
N GLU A 43 -2.68 -7.63 6.64
CA GLU A 43 -3.12 -8.95 7.10
C GLU A 43 -3.65 -9.84 5.97
N SER A 44 -4.19 -9.26 4.93
CA SER A 44 -4.91 -10.02 3.90
C SER A 44 -4.43 -9.81 2.47
N TYR A 45 -3.34 -9.11 2.26
CA TYR A 45 -2.94 -8.74 0.90
C TYR A 45 -2.71 -9.93 -0.03
N LYS A 46 -2.30 -11.07 0.50
CA LYS A 46 -2.06 -12.23 -0.33
C LYS A 46 -3.33 -12.87 -0.84
N GLU A 47 -4.40 -12.73 -0.09
CA GLU A 47 -5.65 -13.40 -0.40
C GLU A 47 -6.69 -12.51 -1.01
N GLU A 48 -6.68 -11.24 -0.69
CA GLU A 48 -7.70 -10.31 -1.15
C GLU A 48 -7.10 -9.04 -1.71
N ARG A 49 -7.54 -8.68 -2.91
CA ARG A 49 -7.04 -7.49 -3.59
C ARG A 49 -8.15 -6.51 -3.95
N SER A 50 -9.36 -6.80 -3.52
CA SER A 50 -10.52 -5.98 -3.88
C SER A 50 -10.72 -4.87 -2.85
N VAL A 51 -10.91 -3.66 -3.33
CA VAL A 51 -11.24 -2.53 -2.45
C VAL A 51 -12.55 -2.82 -1.71
N SER A 52 -13.50 -3.49 -2.39
CA SER A 52 -14.78 -3.83 -1.77
C SER A 52 -14.62 -4.73 -0.56
N TYR A 53 -13.70 -5.68 -0.64
CA TYR A 53 -13.44 -6.56 0.50
C TYR A 53 -13.01 -5.76 1.73
N TYR A 54 -12.08 -4.83 1.55
CA TYR A 54 -11.59 -4.04 2.68
C TYR A 54 -12.64 -3.06 3.19
N ALA A 55 -13.42 -2.49 2.28
CA ALA A 55 -14.50 -1.60 2.69
C ALA A 55 -15.53 -2.34 3.52
N ASP A 56 -15.93 -3.54 3.09
CA ASP A 56 -16.88 -4.37 3.83
C ASP A 56 -16.33 -4.72 5.21
N LYS A 57 -15.05 -5.06 5.27
CA LYS A 57 -14.41 -5.42 6.53
C LYS A 57 -14.41 -4.24 7.50
N MET A 58 -14.38 -3.02 6.98
CA MET A 58 -14.37 -1.79 7.79
C MET A 58 -15.77 -1.19 7.94
N PHE A 59 -16.80 -1.87 7.45
CA PHE A 59 -18.19 -1.40 7.50
C PHE A 59 -18.37 -0.06 6.78
N LEU A 60 -17.72 0.08 5.63
CA LEU A 60 -17.80 1.28 4.81
C LEU A 60 -18.18 0.90 3.39
N THR A 61 -18.66 1.87 2.61
CA THR A 61 -18.84 1.64 1.18
C THR A 61 -17.47 1.76 0.51
N ALA A 62 -17.31 1.10 -0.63
CA ALA A 62 -16.07 1.18 -1.39
C ALA A 62 -15.79 2.63 -1.77
N LYS A 63 -16.84 3.40 -2.13
CA LYS A 63 -16.68 4.80 -2.50
C LYS A 63 -16.14 5.64 -1.33
N HIS A 64 -16.69 5.42 -0.13
CA HIS A 64 -16.24 6.18 1.05
C HIS A 64 -14.79 5.84 1.38
N LEU A 65 -14.44 4.56 1.38
CA LEU A 65 -13.07 4.16 1.64
C LEU A 65 -12.13 4.77 0.60
N SER A 66 -12.49 4.70 -0.68
CA SER A 66 -11.66 5.27 -1.73
C SER A 66 -11.46 6.76 -1.57
N THR A 67 -12.50 7.49 -1.15
CA THR A 67 -12.40 8.92 -0.92
C THR A 67 -11.42 9.22 0.20
N VAL A 68 -11.52 8.50 1.31
CA VAL A 68 -10.64 8.70 2.45
C VAL A 68 -9.18 8.40 2.08
N VAL A 69 -8.96 7.27 1.41
CA VAL A 69 -7.61 6.88 0.99
C VAL A 69 -7.00 7.94 0.07
N LYS A 70 -7.80 8.43 -0.88
CA LYS A 70 -7.34 9.44 -1.82
C LYS A 70 -6.97 10.75 -1.12
N GLU A 71 -7.79 11.16 -0.16
CA GLU A 71 -7.52 12.39 0.57
C GLU A 71 -6.26 12.31 1.42
N ILE A 72 -6.00 11.17 2.03
CA ILE A 72 -4.84 11.01 2.90
C ILE A 72 -3.57 10.73 2.12
N SER A 73 -3.63 9.82 1.13
CA SER A 73 -2.42 9.36 0.45
C SER A 73 -2.17 9.97 -0.91
N GLY A 74 -3.18 10.60 -1.48
CA GLY A 74 -3.06 11.12 -2.85
C GLY A 74 -3.23 10.06 -3.92
N LYS A 75 -3.46 8.80 -3.55
CA LYS A 75 -3.65 7.69 -4.48
C LYS A 75 -5.02 7.09 -4.29
N THR A 76 -5.58 6.50 -5.34
CA THR A 76 -6.84 5.76 -5.18
C THR A 76 -6.58 4.54 -4.30
N ALA A 77 -7.65 3.99 -3.73
CA ALA A 77 -7.51 2.79 -2.92
C ALA A 77 -6.92 1.64 -3.72
N GLY A 78 -7.33 1.49 -4.99
CA GLY A 78 -6.79 0.44 -5.84
C GLY A 78 -5.30 0.63 -6.11
N GLU A 79 -4.88 1.86 -6.39
CA GLU A 79 -3.46 2.16 -6.58
C GLU A 79 -2.67 1.89 -5.31
N CYS A 80 -3.23 2.27 -4.18
CA CYS A 80 -2.59 2.05 -2.90
C CYS A 80 -2.39 0.55 -2.64
N LEU A 81 -3.39 -0.28 -2.94
CA LEU A 81 -3.28 -1.72 -2.79
C LEU A 81 -2.15 -2.29 -3.64
N VAL A 82 -2.09 -1.89 -4.91
CA VAL A 82 -1.05 -2.41 -5.81
C VAL A 82 0.35 -2.01 -5.32
N VAL A 83 0.52 -0.76 -4.93
CA VAL A 83 1.82 -0.28 -4.46
C VAL A 83 2.24 -0.98 -3.18
N LEU A 84 1.32 -1.14 -2.23
CA LEU A 84 1.62 -1.80 -0.96
C LEU A 84 1.99 -3.27 -1.18
N GLU A 85 1.25 -3.95 -2.04
CA GLU A 85 1.53 -5.34 -2.35
C GLU A 85 2.88 -5.47 -3.06
N ALA A 86 3.17 -4.57 -4.01
CA ALA A 86 4.44 -4.57 -4.71
C ALA A 86 5.60 -4.39 -3.73
N LYS A 87 5.48 -3.44 -2.81
CA LYS A 87 6.52 -3.20 -1.81
C LYS A 87 6.73 -4.43 -0.92
N ALA A 88 5.64 -5.06 -0.49
CA ALA A 88 5.75 -6.24 0.34
C ALA A 88 6.45 -7.37 -0.40
N LEU A 89 6.09 -7.61 -1.67
CA LEU A 89 6.72 -8.67 -2.46
C LEU A 89 8.19 -8.38 -2.73
N LEU A 90 8.53 -7.12 -2.98
CA LEU A 90 9.93 -6.76 -3.24
C LEU A 90 10.81 -7.00 -2.01
N LYS A 91 10.29 -6.78 -0.81
CA LYS A 91 11.08 -6.90 0.42
C LYS A 91 10.99 -8.26 1.08
N SER A 92 9.86 -8.95 0.94
CA SER A 92 9.66 -10.19 1.69
C SER A 92 9.63 -11.45 0.84
N SER A 93 9.81 -11.36 -0.47
CA SER A 93 9.85 -12.55 -1.31
C SER A 93 11.13 -12.53 -2.13
N GLU A 94 11.45 -13.69 -2.74
CA GLU A 94 12.61 -13.77 -3.62
C GLU A 94 12.18 -13.78 -5.08
N LEU A 95 10.96 -13.41 -5.36
CA LEU A 95 10.48 -13.35 -6.73
C LEU A 95 11.27 -12.29 -7.51
N SER A 96 11.51 -12.57 -8.78
CA SER A 96 12.18 -11.60 -9.63
C SER A 96 11.23 -10.43 -9.90
N ILE A 97 11.76 -9.33 -10.39
CA ILE A 97 10.93 -8.18 -10.75
C ILE A 97 9.89 -8.59 -11.79
N GLN A 98 10.28 -9.40 -12.77
CA GLN A 98 9.35 -9.88 -13.78
C GLN A 98 8.24 -10.75 -13.17
N GLU A 99 8.61 -11.61 -12.23
CA GLU A 99 7.63 -12.46 -11.57
C GLU A 99 6.64 -11.65 -10.75
N ILE A 100 7.12 -10.58 -10.10
CA ILE A 100 6.23 -9.69 -9.35
C ILE A 100 5.29 -8.95 -10.31
N ALA A 101 5.81 -8.49 -11.45
CA ALA A 101 4.98 -7.84 -12.44
C ALA A 101 3.86 -8.78 -12.91
N ASP A 102 4.20 -10.03 -13.13
CA ASP A 102 3.21 -11.03 -13.55
C ASP A 102 2.19 -11.29 -12.44
N GLU A 103 2.66 -11.37 -11.22
CA GLU A 103 1.79 -11.62 -10.07
C GLU A 103 0.79 -10.48 -9.89
N LEU A 104 1.20 -9.27 -10.15
CA LEU A 104 0.35 -8.10 -10.02
C LEU A 104 -0.42 -7.78 -11.30
N HIS A 105 -0.33 -8.65 -12.30
CA HIS A 105 -1.06 -8.54 -13.57
C HIS A 105 -0.68 -7.35 -14.43
N PHE A 106 0.59 -6.94 -14.39
CA PHE A 106 1.08 -5.94 -15.32
C PHE A 106 1.40 -6.60 -16.66
N ALA A 107 1.26 -5.85 -17.73
CA ALA A 107 1.52 -6.38 -19.07
C ALA A 107 2.95 -6.88 -19.21
N ASN A 108 3.90 -6.19 -18.60
CA ASN A 108 5.30 -6.62 -18.62
C ASN A 108 6.07 -5.88 -17.52
N GLN A 109 7.33 -6.27 -17.37
CA GLN A 109 8.18 -5.70 -16.32
C GLN A 109 8.37 -4.19 -16.51
N SER A 110 8.45 -3.73 -17.75
CA SER A 110 8.67 -2.32 -18.02
C SER A 110 7.51 -1.45 -17.55
N PHE A 111 6.28 -1.88 -17.77
CA PHE A 111 5.11 -1.17 -17.28
C PHE A 111 5.06 -1.16 -15.76
N PHE A 112 5.39 -2.28 -15.14
CA PHE A 112 5.43 -2.34 -13.68
C PHE A 112 6.48 -1.36 -13.16
N GLY A 113 7.67 -1.34 -13.76
CA GLY A 113 8.72 -0.44 -13.32
C GLY A 113 8.33 1.01 -13.39
N LYS A 114 7.68 1.41 -14.48
CA LYS A 114 7.23 2.80 -14.64
C LYS A 114 6.14 3.15 -13.63
N TYR A 115 5.20 2.26 -13.44
CA TYR A 115 4.11 2.45 -12.48
C TYR A 115 4.67 2.61 -11.06
N PHE A 116 5.56 1.71 -10.67
CA PHE A 116 6.13 1.73 -9.34
C PHE A 116 6.95 3.01 -9.11
N LYS A 117 7.76 3.39 -10.09
CA LYS A 117 8.56 4.60 -9.97
C LYS A 117 7.69 5.85 -9.91
N HIS A 118 6.61 5.88 -10.67
CA HIS A 118 5.69 7.00 -10.65
C HIS A 118 5.10 7.19 -9.26
N HIS A 119 4.72 6.09 -8.59
CA HIS A 119 4.08 6.19 -7.29
C HIS A 119 5.03 6.28 -6.11
N THR A 120 6.26 5.82 -6.24
CA THR A 120 7.18 5.75 -5.11
C THR A 120 8.44 6.60 -5.27
N GLY A 121 8.72 7.04 -6.48
CA GLY A 121 9.93 7.83 -6.74
C GLY A 121 11.16 7.01 -7.03
N MET A 122 11.09 5.68 -6.94
CA MET A 122 12.25 4.85 -7.25
C MET A 122 11.83 3.58 -7.98
N SER A 123 12.77 2.97 -8.70
CA SER A 123 12.46 1.77 -9.44
C SER A 123 12.28 0.60 -8.46
N PRO A 124 11.61 -0.48 -8.89
CA PRO A 124 11.49 -1.66 -8.05
C PRO A 124 12.84 -2.22 -7.60
N LYS A 125 13.82 -2.20 -8.50
CA LYS A 125 15.15 -2.70 -8.19
C LYS A 125 15.82 -1.86 -7.12
N GLU A 126 15.71 -0.53 -7.25
CA GLU A 126 16.26 0.38 -6.24
C GLU A 126 15.60 0.17 -4.90
N TYR A 127 14.29 0.03 -4.92
CA TYR A 127 13.55 -0.16 -3.67
C TYR A 127 13.97 -1.47 -2.98
N ARG A 128 14.13 -2.54 -3.76
CA ARG A 128 14.53 -3.84 -3.21
C ARG A 128 15.90 -3.78 -2.53
N ARG A 129 16.78 -2.94 -3.05
CA ARG A 129 18.13 -2.86 -2.51
C ARG A 129 18.24 -2.08 -1.20
N GLN A 130 17.25 -1.31 -0.86
CA GLN A 130 17.32 -0.52 0.37
C GLN A 130 17.31 -1.36 1.64
#